data_21986dad8a1a38124843bef362bdbd17
#
_entry.id   21986dad8a1a38124843bef362bdbd17
#
_cell.length_a   1.000
_cell.length_b   1.000
_cell.length_c   1.000
_cell.angle_alpha   90.00
_cell.angle_beta   90.00
_cell.angle_gamma   90.00
#
_symmetry.space_group_name_H-M   'P 1'
#
loop_
_entity.id
_entity.type
_entity.pdbx_description
1 polymer ?
#
loop_
_entity_poly.entity_id
_entity_poly.type
_entity_poly.pdbx_seq_one_letter_code
_entity_poly.pdbx_strand_id
1 'polypeptide(L)'
;GKVEDRETVLVNMMDTIIHRGPDSAGKYVDEDAALGFRRLSIIDLSSVGDQPLYNEDKSMVLVFNGEIYNYQELRKELIEAGHVFVSNTDSETLIHGYEQWGEKLVDRLRGMYAFVIWDTKKKRLFGARDIFGIKPFYYAQMNQTFLFASEIKAFMEHPKFDKIFNEDALGNYLSFQFVPTNETFFKGVFCLQPGHYFIYEDGKMEISRYFEPNFTGKYEKTFDEAAAEVEKVMKESVEKHKISDVEVASYLSSGVDSSYLTYLGQVDHTFTVGFDEGEYSEIQDAKDFAESIHMKNDAKVITPDEYWDSLSDIQYYMDEPVADPAAVALYFLSKEAAKKVKVVLSGEGSDELFGGYNIYCEPLEHTAFNKIPMPIRRFMGKFAEYCLPRGMKGRGFLMRHGKTLEERYFANATNIFTEREAAKILKKGCRPGIQDVTKPLYNRVKDKDAVTKMQYVDLHLWLVHDILMKGDKMGMANSLEVRVPFLDREVLELAETLPLDYK
;
A
#
# COMPACT_ATOMS: atom_id res chain seq x y z
N GLY A 1 9.67 -28.99 -0.36
CA GLY A 1 9.41 -30.30 0.25
C GLY A 1 8.12 -30.90 -0.33
N LYS A 2 8.08 -32.21 -0.51
CA LYS A 2 6.87 -32.87 -1.02
C LYS A 2 5.73 -32.69 -0.01
N VAL A 3 4.64 -32.05 -0.46
CA VAL A 3 3.35 -31.97 0.25
C VAL A 3 2.47 -33.05 -0.38
N GLU A 4 1.97 -33.99 0.44
CA GLU A 4 0.95 -34.92 -0.02
C GLU A 4 -0.31 -34.12 -0.35
N ASP A 5 -0.95 -34.44 -1.48
CA ASP A 5 -2.14 -33.74 -1.98
C ASP A 5 -1.94 -32.23 -2.15
N ARG A 6 -0.88 -31.83 -2.85
CA ARG A 6 -0.50 -30.44 -3.13
C ARG A 6 -1.64 -29.64 -3.78
N GLU A 7 -2.42 -30.27 -4.63
CA GLU A 7 -3.52 -29.63 -5.34
C GLU A 7 -4.67 -29.27 -4.39
N THR A 8 -5.06 -30.15 -3.47
CA THR A 8 -6.07 -29.85 -2.45
C THR A 8 -5.61 -28.73 -1.52
N VAL A 9 -4.34 -28.76 -1.06
CA VAL A 9 -3.79 -27.69 -0.24
C VAL A 9 -3.85 -26.34 -0.97
N LEU A 10 -3.47 -26.31 -2.26
CA LEU A 10 -3.53 -25.09 -3.06
C LEU A 10 -4.98 -24.57 -3.18
N VAL A 11 -5.95 -25.46 -3.45
CA VAL A 11 -7.37 -25.07 -3.54
C VAL A 11 -7.85 -24.49 -2.22
N ASN A 12 -7.55 -25.12 -1.08
CA ASN A 12 -7.92 -24.59 0.23
C ASN A 12 -7.30 -23.20 0.46
N MET A 13 -6.02 -22.98 0.11
CA MET A 13 -5.38 -21.68 0.17
C MET A 13 -6.09 -20.64 -0.70
N MET A 14 -6.51 -21.01 -1.92
CA MET A 14 -7.24 -20.13 -2.82
C MET A 14 -8.64 -19.79 -2.26
N ASP A 15 -9.29 -20.70 -1.59
CA ASP A 15 -10.65 -20.51 -1.06
C ASP A 15 -10.68 -19.51 0.11
N THR A 16 -9.60 -19.40 0.88
CA THR A 16 -9.50 -18.38 1.94
C THR A 16 -9.47 -16.94 1.42
N ILE A 17 -9.12 -16.75 0.16
CA ILE A 17 -9.01 -15.43 -0.49
C ILE A 17 -10.03 -15.22 -1.62
N ILE A 18 -11.14 -15.96 -1.62
CA ILE A 18 -12.18 -15.87 -2.66
C ILE A 18 -12.76 -14.46 -2.79
N HIS A 19 -12.84 -13.72 -1.68
CA HIS A 19 -13.31 -12.33 -1.64
C HIS A 19 -12.47 -11.39 -2.49
N ARG A 20 -11.19 -11.68 -2.75
CA ARG A 20 -10.32 -10.88 -3.61
C ARG A 20 -10.62 -11.06 -5.09
N GLY A 21 -11.14 -12.22 -5.48
CA GLY A 21 -11.42 -12.54 -6.89
C GLY A 21 -12.51 -13.58 -7.01
N PRO A 22 -13.78 -13.18 -6.93
CA PRO A 22 -14.91 -14.11 -6.95
C PRO A 22 -15.32 -14.59 -8.34
N ASP A 23 -14.84 -13.95 -9.43
CA ASP A 23 -15.35 -14.15 -10.77
C ASP A 23 -14.86 -15.47 -11.37
N SER A 24 -13.58 -15.81 -11.19
CA SER A 24 -13.04 -17.10 -11.66
C SER A 24 -11.85 -17.54 -10.80
N ALA A 25 -11.42 -18.80 -11.02
CA ALA A 25 -10.28 -19.39 -10.34
C ALA A 25 -9.48 -20.24 -11.32
N GLY A 26 -8.16 -20.21 -11.18
CA GLY A 26 -7.28 -21.07 -11.94
C GLY A 26 -6.10 -21.57 -11.13
N LYS A 27 -5.54 -22.69 -11.57
CA LYS A 27 -4.41 -23.33 -10.88
C LYS A 27 -3.44 -23.97 -11.87
N TYR A 28 -2.18 -24.01 -11.47
CA TYR A 28 -1.13 -24.79 -12.10
C TYR A 28 -0.44 -25.65 -11.05
N VAL A 29 -0.16 -26.90 -11.36
CA VAL A 29 0.55 -27.82 -10.47
C VAL A 29 1.49 -28.69 -11.29
N ASP A 30 2.77 -28.70 -10.93
CA ASP A 30 3.77 -29.63 -11.43
C ASP A 30 4.53 -30.30 -10.27
N GLU A 31 5.66 -30.96 -10.57
CA GLU A 31 6.46 -31.64 -9.54
C GLU A 31 7.13 -30.67 -8.57
N ASP A 32 7.44 -29.45 -8.99
CA ASP A 32 8.25 -28.48 -8.25
C ASP A 32 7.43 -27.30 -7.72
N ALA A 33 6.36 -26.87 -8.45
CA ALA A 33 5.56 -25.69 -8.14
C ALA A 33 4.05 -25.97 -8.10
N ALA A 34 3.33 -25.15 -7.34
CA ALA A 34 1.88 -25.05 -7.35
C ALA A 34 1.49 -23.56 -7.25
N LEU A 35 0.80 -23.06 -8.26
CA LEU A 35 0.36 -21.67 -8.38
C LEU A 35 -1.16 -21.62 -8.48
N GLY A 36 -1.77 -20.73 -7.72
CA GLY A 36 -3.22 -20.54 -7.70
C GLY A 36 -3.60 -19.08 -7.83
N PHE A 37 -4.75 -18.83 -8.44
CA PHE A 37 -5.26 -17.50 -8.69
C PHE A 37 -6.77 -17.41 -8.49
N ARG A 38 -7.21 -16.29 -7.90
CA ARG A 38 -8.60 -15.87 -7.80
C ARG A 38 -8.75 -14.56 -8.57
N ARG A 39 -9.63 -14.50 -9.54
CA ARG A 39 -9.77 -13.38 -10.47
C ARG A 39 -10.93 -12.47 -10.09
N LEU A 40 -10.65 -11.17 -10.04
CA LEU A 40 -11.61 -10.09 -10.23
C LEU A 40 -11.43 -9.58 -11.67
N SER A 41 -12.41 -9.80 -12.55
CA SER A 41 -12.29 -9.49 -13.98
C SER A 41 -12.54 -7.99 -14.19
N ILE A 42 -11.52 -7.26 -14.64
CA ILE A 42 -11.52 -5.81 -14.86
C ILE A 42 -11.12 -5.49 -16.31
N ILE A 43 -9.99 -6.04 -16.78
CA ILE A 43 -9.54 -5.94 -18.18
C ILE A 43 -9.66 -7.33 -18.81
N ASP A 44 -10.19 -7.39 -20.04
CA ASP A 44 -10.53 -8.60 -20.78
C ASP A 44 -11.47 -9.53 -19.97
N LEU A 45 -12.77 -9.27 -20.04
CA LEU A 45 -13.78 -10.01 -19.25
C LEU A 45 -13.98 -11.45 -19.72
N SER A 46 -13.27 -11.89 -20.77
CA SER A 46 -13.34 -13.25 -21.28
C SER A 46 -12.49 -14.22 -20.46
N SER A 47 -12.74 -15.52 -20.61
CA SER A 47 -11.95 -16.57 -19.96
C SER A 47 -10.54 -16.71 -20.55
N VAL A 48 -10.21 -16.05 -21.65
CA VAL A 48 -8.85 -16.05 -22.20
C VAL A 48 -7.88 -15.29 -21.28
N GLY A 49 -8.39 -14.31 -20.54
CA GLY A 49 -7.63 -13.59 -19.52
C GLY A 49 -7.54 -14.29 -18.16
N ASP A 50 -8.07 -15.53 -18.02
CA ASP A 50 -7.96 -16.26 -16.75
C ASP A 50 -6.52 -16.70 -16.48
N GLN A 51 -6.11 -16.58 -15.24
CA GLN A 51 -4.77 -16.95 -14.79
C GLN A 51 -4.81 -18.32 -14.08
N PRO A 52 -3.70 -19.07 -14.05
CA PRO A 52 -2.34 -18.73 -14.51
C PRO A 52 -2.23 -18.60 -16.04
N LEU A 53 -1.46 -17.58 -16.50
CA LEU A 53 -1.15 -17.36 -17.90
C LEU A 53 0.16 -18.05 -18.30
N TYR A 54 0.32 -18.30 -19.60
CA TYR A 54 1.47 -19.00 -20.17
C TYR A 54 2.09 -18.20 -21.32
N ASN A 55 3.41 -18.33 -21.50
CA ASN A 55 4.04 -17.93 -22.75
C ASN A 55 3.74 -18.94 -23.87
N GLU A 56 4.23 -18.68 -25.09
CA GLU A 56 3.89 -19.43 -26.31
C GLU A 56 4.20 -20.93 -26.22
N ASP A 57 5.34 -21.30 -25.62
CA ASP A 57 5.76 -22.70 -25.48
C ASP A 57 5.40 -23.32 -24.12
N LYS A 58 4.66 -22.58 -23.30
CA LYS A 58 4.23 -22.98 -21.95
C LYS A 58 5.35 -23.30 -20.98
N SER A 59 6.54 -22.76 -21.23
CA SER A 59 7.68 -22.93 -20.34
C SER A 59 7.68 -21.93 -19.18
N MET A 60 6.83 -20.91 -19.22
CA MET A 60 6.64 -19.96 -18.15
C MET A 60 5.18 -19.90 -17.75
N VAL A 61 4.95 -19.72 -16.44
CA VAL A 61 3.61 -19.66 -15.83
C VAL A 61 3.53 -18.45 -14.92
N LEU A 62 2.56 -17.56 -15.15
CA LEU A 62 2.37 -16.30 -14.43
C LEU A 62 1.14 -16.35 -13.55
N VAL A 63 1.28 -15.83 -12.31
CA VAL A 63 0.17 -15.33 -11.47
C VAL A 63 0.44 -13.87 -11.10
N PHE A 64 -0.57 -13.02 -11.24
CA PHE A 64 -0.43 -11.57 -11.13
C PHE A 64 -1.66 -10.94 -10.46
N ASN A 65 -1.45 -10.14 -9.44
CA ASN A 65 -2.43 -9.30 -8.77
C ASN A 65 -2.06 -7.83 -9.00
N GLY A 66 -2.87 -7.09 -9.74
CA GLY A 66 -2.65 -5.68 -10.03
C GLY A 66 -3.07 -5.23 -11.40
N GLU A 67 -2.53 -4.08 -11.85
CA GLU A 67 -2.74 -3.48 -13.15
C GLU A 67 -1.45 -2.85 -13.68
N ILE A 68 -1.12 -3.10 -14.95
CA ILE A 68 0.03 -2.49 -15.65
C ILE A 68 -0.49 -1.40 -16.57
N TYR A 69 -0.43 -0.17 -16.14
CA TYR A 69 -1.04 0.97 -16.83
C TYR A 69 -0.41 1.32 -18.18
N ASN A 70 0.86 0.95 -18.40
CA ASN A 70 1.54 1.13 -19.68
C ASN A 70 1.61 -0.16 -20.52
N TYR A 71 0.70 -1.11 -20.27
CA TYR A 71 0.73 -2.40 -20.96
C TYR A 71 0.57 -2.28 -22.48
N GLN A 72 -0.19 -1.31 -22.96
CA GLN A 72 -0.44 -1.14 -24.41
C GLN A 72 0.84 -0.76 -25.16
N GLU A 73 1.65 0.10 -24.57
CA GLU A 73 2.95 0.49 -25.09
C GLU A 73 3.92 -0.69 -25.08
N LEU A 74 4.01 -1.39 -23.95
CA LEU A 74 4.87 -2.58 -23.81
C LEU A 74 4.43 -3.70 -24.76
N ARG A 75 3.12 -3.94 -24.89
CA ARG A 75 2.56 -4.93 -25.80
C ARG A 75 3.00 -4.67 -27.26
N LYS A 76 2.92 -3.42 -27.69
CA LYS A 76 3.33 -3.05 -29.06
C LYS A 76 4.80 -3.39 -29.29
N GLU A 77 5.68 -3.01 -28.37
CA GLU A 77 7.11 -3.30 -28.45
C GLU A 77 7.40 -4.81 -28.45
N LEU A 78 6.69 -5.57 -27.60
CA LEU A 78 6.85 -7.02 -27.52
C LEU A 78 6.36 -7.73 -28.81
N ILE A 79 5.28 -7.26 -29.43
CA ILE A 79 4.83 -7.77 -30.75
C ILE A 79 5.87 -7.47 -31.82
N GLU A 80 6.46 -6.27 -31.83
CA GLU A 80 7.54 -5.91 -32.75
C GLU A 80 8.80 -6.77 -32.52
N ALA A 81 9.04 -7.22 -31.29
CA ALA A 81 10.10 -8.18 -30.94
C ALA A 81 9.79 -9.64 -31.32
N GLY A 82 8.56 -9.94 -31.72
CA GLY A 82 8.16 -11.27 -32.23
C GLY A 82 7.29 -12.09 -31.26
N HIS A 83 6.90 -11.54 -30.11
CA HIS A 83 6.00 -12.23 -29.16
C HIS A 83 4.57 -12.27 -29.67
N VAL A 84 3.86 -13.35 -29.36
CA VAL A 84 2.49 -13.60 -29.82
C VAL A 84 1.53 -13.56 -28.64
N PHE A 85 0.67 -12.57 -28.62
CA PHE A 85 -0.34 -12.39 -27.58
C PHE A 85 -1.63 -13.12 -27.94
N VAL A 86 -2.24 -13.77 -26.94
CA VAL A 86 -3.51 -14.50 -27.08
C VAL A 86 -4.67 -13.82 -26.40
N SER A 87 -4.40 -12.96 -25.38
CA SER A 87 -5.40 -12.19 -24.65
C SER A 87 -5.27 -10.67 -24.90
N ASN A 88 -6.21 -9.90 -24.39
CA ASN A 88 -6.11 -8.44 -24.35
C ASN A 88 -5.79 -7.93 -22.94
N THR A 89 -5.39 -8.83 -22.03
CA THR A 89 -5.03 -8.43 -20.67
C THR A 89 -3.68 -7.71 -20.63
N ASP A 90 -3.52 -6.89 -19.64
CA ASP A 90 -2.24 -6.30 -19.25
C ASP A 90 -1.26 -7.35 -18.70
N SER A 91 -1.78 -8.39 -18.05
CA SER A 91 -1.04 -9.50 -17.43
C SER A 91 -0.10 -10.20 -18.40
N GLU A 92 -0.51 -10.37 -19.65
CA GLU A 92 0.28 -11.08 -20.65
C GLU A 92 1.58 -10.33 -21.00
N THR A 93 1.61 -9.01 -20.82
CA THR A 93 2.83 -8.22 -21.00
C THR A 93 3.93 -8.56 -20.00
N LEU A 94 3.56 -9.06 -18.81
CA LEU A 94 4.53 -9.43 -17.79
C LEU A 94 5.32 -10.69 -18.20
N ILE A 95 4.62 -11.71 -18.71
CA ILE A 95 5.27 -12.96 -19.05
C ILE A 95 6.17 -12.81 -20.29
N HIS A 96 5.70 -12.15 -21.34
CA HIS A 96 6.50 -11.85 -22.52
C HIS A 96 7.60 -10.84 -22.22
N GLY A 97 7.34 -9.87 -21.36
CA GLY A 97 8.36 -8.90 -20.91
C GLY A 97 9.48 -9.57 -20.11
N TYR A 98 9.18 -10.54 -19.26
CA TYR A 98 10.21 -11.30 -18.56
C TYR A 98 11.03 -12.17 -19.54
N GLU A 99 10.39 -12.76 -20.54
CA GLU A 99 11.05 -13.51 -21.57
C GLU A 99 12.03 -12.62 -22.36
N GLN A 100 11.61 -11.41 -22.71
CA GLN A 100 12.40 -10.45 -23.49
C GLN A 100 13.51 -9.75 -22.70
N TRP A 101 13.22 -9.32 -21.45
CA TRP A 101 14.11 -8.43 -20.69
C TRP A 101 14.65 -9.02 -19.39
N GLY A 102 14.18 -10.22 -19.00
CA GLY A 102 14.55 -10.84 -17.72
C GLY A 102 14.10 -9.98 -16.53
N GLU A 103 14.99 -9.90 -15.53
CA GLU A 103 14.72 -9.10 -14.31
C GLU A 103 14.56 -7.59 -14.58
N LYS A 104 15.10 -7.08 -15.71
CA LYS A 104 14.95 -5.67 -16.12
C LYS A 104 13.52 -5.29 -16.53
N LEU A 105 12.62 -6.26 -16.62
CA LEU A 105 11.19 -5.99 -16.80
C LEU A 105 10.69 -4.96 -15.79
N VAL A 106 11.06 -5.08 -14.50
CA VAL A 106 10.55 -4.21 -13.42
C VAL A 106 10.90 -2.73 -13.60
N ASP A 107 12.00 -2.42 -14.31
CA ASP A 107 12.40 -1.04 -14.59
C ASP A 107 11.47 -0.35 -15.59
N ARG A 108 10.68 -1.13 -16.34
CA ARG A 108 9.83 -0.68 -17.44
C ARG A 108 8.35 -0.59 -17.06
N LEU A 109 7.98 -1.17 -15.93
CA LEU A 109 6.59 -1.23 -15.50
C LEU A 109 6.12 0.10 -14.89
N ARG A 110 4.93 0.52 -15.29
CA ARG A 110 4.14 1.58 -14.66
C ARG A 110 2.81 0.96 -14.24
N GLY A 111 2.58 0.85 -12.95
CA GLY A 111 1.39 0.16 -12.43
C GLY A 111 1.46 -0.15 -10.95
N MET A 112 0.42 -0.81 -10.47
CA MET A 112 0.34 -1.39 -9.14
C MET A 112 0.35 -2.91 -9.28
N TYR A 113 1.30 -3.60 -8.67
CA TYR A 113 1.47 -5.02 -8.94
C TYR A 113 2.17 -5.82 -7.85
N ALA A 114 1.76 -7.08 -7.80
CA ALA A 114 2.50 -8.17 -7.19
C ALA A 114 2.35 -9.40 -8.10
N PHE A 115 3.44 -9.92 -8.64
CA PHE A 115 3.40 -11.06 -9.55
C PHE A 115 4.49 -12.09 -9.25
N VAL A 116 4.25 -13.31 -9.73
CA VAL A 116 5.23 -14.40 -9.71
C VAL A 116 5.18 -15.12 -11.06
N ILE A 117 6.36 -15.33 -11.64
CA ILE A 117 6.59 -16.14 -12.85
C ILE A 117 7.38 -17.38 -12.46
N TRP A 118 6.85 -18.55 -12.78
CA TRP A 118 7.54 -19.82 -12.68
C TRP A 118 8.15 -20.19 -14.04
N ASP A 119 9.48 -20.22 -14.11
CA ASP A 119 10.25 -20.70 -15.26
C ASP A 119 10.50 -22.20 -15.07
N THR A 120 9.76 -23.02 -15.81
CA THR A 120 9.83 -24.50 -15.70
C THR A 120 11.16 -25.07 -16.21
N LYS A 121 11.83 -24.38 -17.14
CA LYS A 121 13.12 -24.79 -17.70
C LYS A 121 14.27 -24.53 -16.73
N LYS A 122 14.26 -23.36 -16.11
CA LYS A 122 15.27 -22.98 -15.11
C LYS A 122 14.95 -23.49 -13.70
N LYS A 123 13.70 -23.95 -13.47
CA LYS A 123 13.18 -24.30 -12.13
C LYS A 123 13.30 -23.16 -11.12
N ARG A 124 12.92 -21.96 -11.57
CA ARG A 124 13.13 -20.72 -10.85
C ARG A 124 11.84 -19.91 -10.78
N LEU A 125 11.57 -19.32 -9.61
CA LEU A 125 10.56 -18.28 -9.44
C LEU A 125 11.21 -16.91 -9.56
N PHE A 126 10.60 -16.03 -10.34
CA PHE A 126 10.86 -14.60 -10.33
C PHE A 126 9.59 -13.89 -9.91
N GLY A 127 9.66 -13.01 -8.92
CA GLY A 127 8.50 -12.25 -8.47
C GLY A 127 8.88 -10.84 -8.06
N ALA A 128 7.95 -9.90 -8.22
CA ALA A 128 8.18 -8.49 -7.89
C ALA A 128 6.94 -7.85 -7.28
N ARG A 129 7.18 -6.76 -6.53
CA ARG A 129 6.16 -5.89 -5.96
C ARG A 129 6.39 -4.46 -6.44
N ASP A 130 5.31 -3.71 -6.70
CA ASP A 130 5.37 -2.34 -7.21
C ASP A 130 6.15 -1.37 -6.33
N ILE A 131 6.49 -0.22 -6.88
CA ILE A 131 7.40 0.77 -6.27
C ILE A 131 6.87 1.39 -4.97
N PHE A 132 5.54 1.40 -4.76
CA PHE A 132 4.90 1.89 -3.53
C PHE A 132 4.43 0.77 -2.61
N GLY A 133 4.34 -0.48 -3.11
CA GLY A 133 3.77 -1.60 -2.38
C GLY A 133 2.24 -1.53 -2.29
N ILE A 134 1.57 -1.00 -3.32
CA ILE A 134 0.11 -0.90 -3.40
C ILE A 134 -0.51 -2.29 -3.31
N LYS A 135 0.02 -3.25 -4.09
CA LYS A 135 -0.46 -4.63 -4.00
C LYS A 135 0.32 -5.43 -2.96
N PRO A 136 -0.37 -6.23 -2.14
CA PRO A 136 0.27 -7.01 -1.08
C PRO A 136 1.02 -8.22 -1.64
N PHE A 137 2.15 -8.55 -1.02
CA PHE A 137 2.90 -9.77 -1.29
C PHE A 137 3.52 -10.29 0.02
N TYR A 138 2.97 -11.38 0.54
CA TYR A 138 3.50 -12.07 1.72
C TYR A 138 4.22 -13.35 1.31
N TYR A 139 5.28 -13.70 2.04
CA TYR A 139 6.01 -14.95 1.81
C TYR A 139 6.51 -15.56 3.11
N ALA A 140 6.71 -16.88 3.07
CA ALA A 140 7.33 -17.65 4.15
C ALA A 140 8.20 -18.74 3.56
N GLN A 141 9.34 -18.98 4.19
CA GLN A 141 10.21 -20.11 3.86
C GLN A 141 10.21 -21.12 5.01
N MET A 142 9.66 -22.30 4.75
CA MET A 142 9.57 -23.39 5.71
C MET A 142 10.38 -24.59 5.23
N ASN A 143 11.58 -24.78 5.79
CA ASN A 143 12.51 -25.81 5.33
C ASN A 143 12.79 -25.64 3.82
N GLN A 144 12.32 -26.60 3.00
CA GLN A 144 12.49 -26.60 1.53
C GLN A 144 11.24 -26.14 0.78
N THR A 145 10.25 -25.58 1.48
CA THR A 145 9.01 -25.06 0.86
C THR A 145 9.00 -23.55 0.94
N PHE A 146 8.84 -22.89 -0.20
CA PHE A 146 8.59 -21.48 -0.29
C PHE A 146 7.09 -21.27 -0.51
N LEU A 147 6.46 -20.44 0.33
CA LEU A 147 5.06 -20.05 0.20
C LEU A 147 4.97 -18.56 -0.11
N PHE A 148 3.99 -18.19 -0.92
CA PHE A 148 3.63 -16.79 -1.12
C PHE A 148 2.10 -16.65 -1.29
N ALA A 149 1.57 -15.50 -0.92
CA ALA A 149 0.16 -15.18 -1.09
C ALA A 149 -0.08 -13.66 -1.00
N SER A 150 -1.26 -13.22 -1.46
CA SER A 150 -1.74 -11.85 -1.25
C SER A 150 -2.20 -11.60 0.19
N GLU A 151 -2.59 -12.65 0.93
CA GLU A 151 -3.05 -12.57 2.32
C GLU A 151 -2.48 -13.71 3.16
N ILE A 152 -2.15 -13.39 4.43
CA ILE A 152 -1.48 -14.33 5.34
C ILE A 152 -2.38 -15.52 5.70
N LYS A 153 -3.71 -15.30 5.75
CA LYS A 153 -4.67 -16.37 6.08
C LYS A 153 -4.58 -17.58 5.14
N ALA A 154 -4.12 -17.38 3.90
CA ALA A 154 -3.92 -18.48 2.96
C ALA A 154 -2.85 -19.47 3.44
N PHE A 155 -1.82 -19.02 4.16
CA PHE A 155 -0.77 -19.91 4.66
C PHE A 155 -1.28 -20.88 5.73
N MET A 156 -2.38 -20.54 6.41
CA MET A 156 -2.95 -21.36 7.49
C MET A 156 -3.51 -22.70 6.98
N GLU A 157 -3.84 -22.77 5.70
CA GLU A 157 -4.29 -24.01 5.05
C GLU A 157 -3.13 -24.95 4.67
N HIS A 158 -1.88 -24.45 4.77
CA HIS A 158 -0.73 -25.29 4.47
C HIS A 158 -0.37 -26.18 5.67
N PRO A 159 -0.33 -27.54 5.55
CA PRO A 159 -0.23 -28.46 6.69
C PRO A 159 1.06 -28.36 7.49
N LYS A 160 2.10 -27.69 6.96
CA LYS A 160 3.38 -27.45 7.64
C LYS A 160 3.53 -26.03 8.16
N PHE A 161 2.49 -25.20 8.07
CA PHE A 161 2.54 -23.84 8.57
C PHE A 161 2.28 -23.81 10.08
N ASP A 162 3.27 -23.33 10.83
CA ASP A 162 3.15 -23.15 12.28
C ASP A 162 2.70 -21.73 12.59
N LYS A 163 1.50 -21.61 13.15
CA LYS A 163 0.93 -20.33 13.59
C LYS A 163 1.59 -19.86 14.89
N ILE A 164 2.78 -19.28 14.78
CA ILE A 164 3.55 -18.77 15.91
C ILE A 164 3.47 -17.25 15.94
N PHE A 165 3.06 -16.69 17.10
CA PHE A 165 3.03 -15.26 17.31
C PHE A 165 4.42 -14.63 17.36
N ASN A 166 4.62 -13.52 16.64
CA ASN A 166 5.85 -12.75 16.66
C ASN A 166 5.80 -11.69 17.76
N GLU A 167 6.41 -11.95 18.92
CA GLU A 167 6.40 -11.02 20.06
C GLU A 167 7.13 -9.69 19.74
N ASP A 168 8.11 -9.69 18.83
CA ASP A 168 8.84 -8.48 18.45
C ASP A 168 7.97 -7.53 17.63
N ALA A 169 7.08 -8.06 16.78
CA ALA A 169 6.09 -7.27 16.04
C ALA A 169 5.14 -6.49 16.97
N LEU A 170 4.76 -7.07 18.12
CA LEU A 170 3.90 -6.39 19.09
C LEU A 170 4.55 -5.12 19.65
N GLY A 171 5.86 -5.13 19.89
CA GLY A 171 6.59 -3.95 20.36
C GLY A 171 6.53 -2.80 19.38
N ASN A 172 6.75 -3.10 18.11
CA ASN A 172 6.64 -2.14 17.02
C ASN A 172 5.20 -1.64 16.84
N TYR A 173 4.22 -2.53 16.83
CA TYR A 173 2.81 -2.18 16.74
C TYR A 173 2.36 -1.16 17.80
N LEU A 174 2.76 -1.35 19.05
CA LEU A 174 2.41 -0.40 20.13
C LEU A 174 2.99 1.01 19.90
N SER A 175 4.08 1.11 19.14
CA SER A 175 4.76 2.39 18.88
C SER A 175 4.37 3.04 17.55
N PHE A 176 3.89 2.24 16.57
CA PHE A 176 3.60 2.70 15.20
C PHE A 176 2.12 2.56 14.82
N GLN A 177 1.30 1.81 15.56
CA GLN A 177 -0.07 1.38 15.24
C GLN A 177 -0.16 0.28 14.15
N PHE A 178 0.95 -0.07 13.54
CA PHE A 178 1.13 -1.13 12.55
C PHE A 178 2.53 -1.77 12.73
N VAL A 179 2.84 -2.81 12.01
CA VAL A 179 4.19 -3.40 11.97
C VAL A 179 5.00 -2.71 10.86
N PRO A 180 6.00 -1.86 11.20
CA PRO A 180 6.69 -0.99 10.24
C PRO A 180 7.87 -1.67 9.52
N THR A 181 7.99 -2.98 9.60
CA THR A 181 9.09 -3.76 9.03
C THR A 181 8.57 -4.75 7.99
N ASN A 182 9.47 -5.49 7.37
CA ASN A 182 9.06 -6.61 6.51
C ASN A 182 8.55 -7.83 7.30
N GLU A 183 8.69 -7.85 8.62
CA GLU A 183 8.11 -8.89 9.48
C GLU A 183 6.61 -8.69 9.67
N THR A 184 5.94 -9.74 10.11
CA THR A 184 4.51 -9.73 10.42
C THR A 184 4.26 -10.21 11.85
N PHE A 185 3.01 -10.18 12.32
CA PHE A 185 2.61 -10.81 13.59
C PHE A 185 2.75 -12.35 13.57
N PHE A 186 2.99 -12.94 12.42
CA PHE A 186 3.24 -14.37 12.27
C PHE A 186 4.74 -14.59 12.08
N LYS A 187 5.38 -15.24 13.04
CA LYS A 187 6.82 -15.49 13.02
C LYS A 187 7.22 -16.31 11.78
N GLY A 188 8.19 -15.78 11.01
CA GLY A 188 8.64 -16.42 9.78
C GLY A 188 7.80 -16.11 8.54
N VAL A 189 6.78 -15.26 8.68
CA VAL A 189 6.05 -14.66 7.55
C VAL A 189 6.55 -13.24 7.33
N PHE A 190 6.89 -12.92 6.11
CA PHE A 190 7.44 -11.64 5.70
C PHE A 190 6.61 -11.01 4.60
N CYS A 191 6.65 -9.68 4.53
CA CYS A 191 6.13 -8.91 3.42
C CYS A 191 7.26 -8.51 2.48
N LEU A 192 7.13 -8.71 1.17
CA LEU A 192 8.09 -8.19 0.20
C LEU A 192 8.00 -6.66 0.20
N GLN A 193 9.13 -5.98 0.38
CA GLN A 193 9.14 -4.52 0.43
C GLN A 193 8.84 -3.87 -0.93
N PRO A 194 8.28 -2.65 -0.94
CA PRO A 194 8.06 -1.88 -2.16
C PRO A 194 9.33 -1.74 -2.99
N GLY A 195 9.20 -1.76 -4.32
CA GLY A 195 10.34 -1.60 -5.22
C GLY A 195 11.37 -2.73 -5.15
N HIS A 196 10.94 -3.93 -4.74
CA HIS A 196 11.81 -5.11 -4.69
C HIS A 196 11.29 -6.23 -5.58
N TYR A 197 12.23 -7.00 -6.11
CA TYR A 197 11.97 -8.29 -6.72
C TYR A 197 12.74 -9.39 -6.00
N PHE A 198 12.34 -10.62 -6.21
CA PHE A 198 13.07 -11.79 -5.71
C PHE A 198 13.27 -12.83 -6.81
N ILE A 199 14.31 -13.62 -6.62
CA ILE A 199 14.58 -14.85 -7.34
C ILE A 199 14.61 -15.97 -6.31
N TYR A 200 13.87 -17.04 -6.56
CA TYR A 200 13.94 -18.26 -5.77
C TYR A 200 14.37 -19.42 -6.66
N GLU A 201 15.54 -19.95 -6.39
CA GLU A 201 16.18 -21.02 -7.16
C GLU A 201 16.98 -21.91 -6.19
N ASP A 202 16.96 -23.22 -6.39
CA ASP A 202 17.70 -24.21 -5.58
C ASP A 202 17.49 -24.07 -4.06
N GLY A 203 16.26 -23.71 -3.66
CA GLY A 203 15.89 -23.54 -2.25
C GLY A 203 16.41 -22.25 -1.60
N LYS A 204 16.99 -21.34 -2.37
CA LYS A 204 17.50 -20.05 -1.91
C LYS A 204 16.68 -18.91 -2.49
N MET A 205 16.43 -17.91 -1.66
CA MET A 205 15.77 -16.67 -2.08
C MET A 205 16.77 -15.52 -2.06
N GLU A 206 16.89 -14.84 -3.18
CA GLU A 206 17.65 -13.59 -3.32
C GLU A 206 16.67 -12.44 -3.56
N ILE A 207 16.75 -11.39 -2.74
CA ILE A 207 15.90 -10.20 -2.86
C ILE A 207 16.77 -9.02 -3.31
N SER A 208 16.33 -8.30 -4.32
CA SER A 208 17.01 -7.12 -4.86
C SER A 208 16.05 -5.95 -4.94
N ARG A 209 16.55 -4.75 -4.60
CA ARG A 209 15.82 -3.51 -4.80
C ARG A 209 16.05 -3.00 -6.23
N TYR A 210 14.98 -2.67 -6.92
CA TYR A 210 15.04 -2.06 -8.24
C TYR A 210 14.62 -0.58 -8.25
N PHE A 211 13.94 -0.12 -7.20
CA PHE A 211 13.48 1.27 -7.11
C PHE A 211 13.68 1.84 -5.69
N GLU A 212 14.02 3.12 -5.61
CA GLU A 212 14.08 3.91 -4.37
C GLU A 212 13.75 5.37 -4.67
N PRO A 213 12.82 6.02 -3.92
CA PRO A 213 12.52 7.44 -4.06
C PRO A 213 13.75 8.33 -3.86
N ASN A 214 13.92 9.34 -4.73
CA ASN A 214 15.08 10.23 -4.69
C ASN A 214 14.70 11.71 -4.82
N PHE A 215 14.28 12.31 -3.73
CA PHE A 215 13.93 13.72 -3.66
C PHE A 215 15.13 14.63 -3.97
N THR A 216 15.11 15.28 -5.13
CA THR A 216 16.20 16.17 -5.58
C THR A 216 15.95 17.63 -5.19
N GLY A 217 14.69 18.08 -5.21
CA GLY A 217 14.30 19.47 -4.97
C GLY A 217 14.90 20.45 -6.01
N LYS A 218 15.23 19.97 -7.21
CA LYS A 218 15.92 20.73 -8.26
C LYS A 218 15.02 21.10 -9.43
N TYR A 219 13.84 21.62 -9.12
CA TYR A 219 12.95 22.15 -10.14
C TYR A 219 13.30 23.63 -10.43
N GLU A 220 13.61 23.95 -11.67
CA GLU A 220 14.18 25.26 -12.05
C GLU A 220 13.12 26.23 -12.64
N LYS A 221 11.86 25.77 -12.80
CA LYS A 221 10.76 26.57 -13.34
C LYS A 221 10.00 27.30 -12.23
N THR A 222 9.13 28.23 -12.60
CA THR A 222 8.27 28.99 -11.70
C THR A 222 7.20 28.12 -11.04
N PHE A 223 6.55 28.65 -10.01
CA PHE A 223 5.41 27.98 -9.34
C PHE A 223 4.25 27.71 -10.32
N ASP A 224 3.91 28.68 -11.17
CA ASP A 224 2.81 28.51 -12.14
C ASP A 224 3.14 27.44 -13.19
N GLU A 225 4.39 27.35 -13.62
CA GLU A 225 4.84 26.27 -14.52
C GLU A 225 4.82 24.91 -13.80
N ALA A 226 5.19 24.86 -12.52
CA ALA A 226 5.12 23.65 -11.71
C ALA A 226 3.67 23.19 -11.55
N ALA A 227 2.77 24.09 -11.22
CA ALA A 227 1.33 23.80 -11.07
C ALA A 227 0.73 23.25 -12.37
N ALA A 228 1.06 23.85 -13.52
CA ALA A 228 0.60 23.36 -14.82
C ALA A 228 1.19 21.98 -15.18
N GLU A 229 2.43 21.69 -14.78
CA GLU A 229 3.06 20.39 -15.01
C GLU A 229 2.47 19.31 -14.09
N VAL A 230 2.18 19.62 -12.82
CA VAL A 230 1.47 18.75 -11.89
C VAL A 230 0.08 18.43 -12.45
N GLU A 231 -0.68 19.44 -12.89
CA GLU A 231 -2.01 19.23 -13.50
C GLU A 231 -1.92 18.29 -14.72
N LYS A 232 -0.93 18.49 -15.60
CA LYS A 232 -0.73 17.65 -16.78
C LYS A 232 -0.44 16.21 -16.41
N VAL A 233 0.51 15.98 -15.51
CA VAL A 233 0.93 14.63 -15.10
C VAL A 233 -0.19 13.92 -14.34
N MET A 234 -0.93 14.65 -13.49
CA MET A 234 -2.08 14.10 -12.79
C MET A 234 -3.22 13.71 -13.75
N LYS A 235 -3.51 14.53 -14.76
CA LYS A 235 -4.50 14.17 -15.80
C LYS A 235 -4.12 12.89 -16.52
N GLU A 236 -2.85 12.78 -16.91
CA GLU A 236 -2.35 11.57 -17.57
C GLU A 236 -2.42 10.36 -16.64
N SER A 237 -2.02 10.50 -15.37
CA SER A 237 -2.13 9.44 -14.38
C SER A 237 -3.57 8.97 -14.21
N VAL A 238 -4.52 9.90 -14.04
CA VAL A 238 -5.94 9.56 -13.89
C VAL A 238 -6.46 8.80 -15.11
N GLU A 239 -6.14 9.23 -16.32
CA GLU A 239 -6.56 8.54 -17.55
C GLU A 239 -5.98 7.12 -17.62
N LYS A 240 -4.71 6.91 -17.22
CA LYS A 240 -4.10 5.58 -17.14
C LYS A 240 -4.78 4.71 -16.08
N HIS A 241 -5.12 5.26 -14.91
CA HIS A 241 -5.82 4.54 -13.85
C HIS A 241 -7.30 4.25 -14.16
N LYS A 242 -7.88 4.87 -15.18
CA LYS A 242 -9.23 4.59 -15.67
C LYS A 242 -9.27 3.46 -16.70
N ILE A 243 -8.14 2.93 -17.17
CA ILE A 243 -8.12 1.83 -18.14
C ILE A 243 -8.84 0.62 -17.51
N SER A 244 -9.99 0.25 -18.08
CA SER A 244 -10.88 -0.78 -17.55
C SER A 244 -11.97 -1.11 -18.57
N ASP A 245 -12.40 -2.38 -18.61
CA ASP A 245 -13.58 -2.82 -19.37
C ASP A 245 -14.86 -2.81 -18.52
N VAL A 246 -14.75 -2.37 -17.25
CA VAL A 246 -15.88 -2.16 -16.34
C VAL A 246 -15.92 -0.69 -15.89
N GLU A 247 -17.08 -0.29 -15.34
CA GLU A 247 -17.26 1.06 -14.83
C GLU A 247 -16.28 1.38 -13.69
N VAL A 248 -15.69 2.59 -13.75
CA VAL A 248 -14.80 3.15 -12.73
C VAL A 248 -15.51 4.28 -12.00
N ALA A 249 -15.52 4.23 -10.67
CA ALA A 249 -16.06 5.29 -9.83
C ALA A 249 -14.95 5.99 -9.03
N SER A 250 -15.29 6.90 -8.12
CA SER A 250 -14.34 7.58 -7.24
C SER A 250 -14.83 7.60 -5.80
N TYR A 251 -13.92 7.46 -4.86
CA TYR A 251 -14.17 7.88 -3.48
C TYR A 251 -14.12 9.39 -3.38
N LEU A 252 -15.05 9.96 -2.65
CA LEU A 252 -15.16 11.40 -2.48
C LEU A 252 -15.36 11.74 -1.00
N SER A 253 -14.43 12.50 -0.45
CA SER A 253 -14.60 13.21 0.82
C SER A 253 -14.76 14.71 0.53
N SER A 254 -14.84 15.52 1.58
CA SER A 254 -14.77 16.99 1.43
C SER A 254 -13.33 17.51 1.24
N GLY A 255 -12.33 16.61 1.27
CA GLY A 255 -10.91 16.94 1.14
C GLY A 255 -10.50 17.37 -0.27
N VAL A 256 -9.48 18.23 -0.37
CA VAL A 256 -8.97 18.77 -1.65
C VAL A 256 -8.54 17.64 -2.59
N ASP A 257 -7.83 16.62 -2.10
CA ASP A 257 -7.25 15.57 -2.92
C ASP A 257 -8.30 14.71 -3.60
N SER A 258 -9.29 14.23 -2.85
CA SER A 258 -10.40 13.45 -3.39
C SER A 258 -11.27 14.26 -4.35
N SER A 259 -11.48 15.56 -4.06
CA SER A 259 -12.25 16.46 -4.92
C SER A 259 -11.51 16.73 -6.23
N TYR A 260 -10.19 17.01 -6.15
CA TYR A 260 -9.36 17.21 -7.34
C TYR A 260 -9.29 15.96 -8.21
N LEU A 261 -9.07 14.80 -7.59
CA LEU A 261 -9.05 13.53 -8.30
C LEU A 261 -10.39 13.22 -8.97
N THR A 262 -11.51 13.43 -8.26
CA THR A 262 -12.87 13.23 -8.79
C THR A 262 -13.14 14.17 -9.96
N TYR A 263 -12.75 15.44 -9.84
CA TYR A 263 -12.86 16.42 -10.92
C TYR A 263 -12.09 15.99 -12.19
N LEU A 264 -10.84 15.51 -12.03
CA LEU A 264 -10.06 15.01 -13.16
C LEU A 264 -10.61 13.70 -13.73
N GLY A 265 -11.13 12.83 -12.86
CA GLY A 265 -11.61 11.49 -13.22
C GLY A 265 -12.86 11.52 -14.11
N GLN A 266 -13.73 12.54 -13.98
CA GLN A 266 -14.98 12.66 -14.73
C GLN A 266 -15.75 11.32 -14.74
N VAL A 267 -15.95 10.73 -13.54
CA VAL A 267 -16.63 9.46 -13.34
C VAL A 267 -18.15 9.65 -13.15
N ASP A 268 -18.96 8.63 -13.45
CA ASP A 268 -20.41 8.74 -13.33
C ASP A 268 -20.90 8.66 -11.87
N HIS A 269 -20.16 7.94 -11.01
CA HIS A 269 -20.52 7.71 -9.62
C HIS A 269 -19.39 8.07 -8.67
N THR A 270 -19.77 8.67 -7.54
CA THR A 270 -18.88 8.89 -6.39
C THR A 270 -19.49 8.27 -5.14
N PHE A 271 -18.65 7.88 -4.20
CA PHE A 271 -19.06 7.26 -2.94
C PHE A 271 -18.47 8.00 -1.75
N THR A 272 -19.28 8.19 -0.72
CA THR A 272 -18.92 8.90 0.51
C THR A 272 -19.42 8.13 1.72
N VAL A 273 -18.66 8.12 2.80
CA VAL A 273 -19.14 7.66 4.11
C VAL A 273 -18.94 8.73 5.16
N GLY A 274 -19.77 8.68 6.20
CA GLY A 274 -19.66 9.55 7.37
C GLY A 274 -20.26 8.88 8.58
N PHE A 275 -20.13 9.52 9.75
CA PHE A 275 -20.70 9.09 11.00
C PHE A 275 -21.86 10.01 11.38
N ASP A 276 -22.81 9.49 12.22
CA ASP A 276 -24.00 10.21 12.66
C ASP A 276 -23.70 11.22 13.79
N GLU A 277 -22.62 11.99 13.68
CA GLU A 277 -22.24 13.04 14.62
C GLU A 277 -22.24 14.39 13.91
N GLY A 278 -23.31 15.16 14.16
CA GLY A 278 -23.80 16.31 13.40
C GLY A 278 -22.87 17.50 13.11
N GLU A 279 -21.68 17.63 13.68
CA GLU A 279 -20.73 18.74 13.38
C GLU A 279 -19.57 18.32 12.46
N TYR A 280 -19.41 17.02 12.17
CA TYR A 280 -18.30 16.47 11.37
C TYR A 280 -18.76 15.65 10.17
N SER A 281 -19.97 15.87 9.67
CA SER A 281 -20.46 15.11 8.52
C SER A 281 -19.93 15.72 7.22
N GLU A 282 -18.85 15.15 6.69
CA GLU A 282 -18.31 15.47 5.35
C GLU A 282 -19.26 15.10 4.20
N ILE A 283 -20.37 14.38 4.53
CA ILE A 283 -21.34 13.89 3.54
C ILE A 283 -22.00 15.03 2.78
N GLN A 284 -22.42 16.12 3.47
CA GLN A 284 -23.11 17.20 2.80
C GLN A 284 -22.18 17.96 1.85
N ASP A 285 -20.97 18.26 2.31
CA ASP A 285 -19.96 18.97 1.50
C ASP A 285 -19.57 18.13 0.25
N ALA A 286 -19.42 16.81 0.42
CA ALA A 286 -19.15 15.91 -0.69
C ALA A 286 -20.31 15.85 -1.70
N LYS A 287 -21.56 15.85 -1.24
CA LYS A 287 -22.74 15.92 -2.10
C LYS A 287 -22.80 17.23 -2.87
N ASP A 288 -22.63 18.36 -2.18
CA ASP A 288 -22.66 19.69 -2.78
C ASP A 288 -21.57 19.82 -3.85
N PHE A 289 -20.36 19.28 -3.57
CA PHE A 289 -19.30 19.25 -4.56
C PHE A 289 -19.66 18.38 -5.77
N ALA A 290 -20.14 17.16 -5.55
CA ALA A 290 -20.54 16.25 -6.64
C ALA A 290 -21.64 16.89 -7.52
N GLU A 291 -22.65 17.53 -6.92
CA GLU A 291 -23.69 18.27 -7.64
C GLU A 291 -23.10 19.41 -8.48
N SER A 292 -22.11 20.14 -7.94
CA SER A 292 -21.47 21.27 -8.63
C SER A 292 -20.73 20.86 -9.92
N ILE A 293 -20.27 19.61 -9.98
CA ILE A 293 -19.58 19.02 -11.13
C ILE A 293 -20.46 17.99 -11.88
N HIS A 294 -21.77 17.98 -11.61
CA HIS A 294 -22.78 17.14 -12.27
C HIS A 294 -22.58 15.62 -12.12
N MET A 295 -22.00 15.17 -11.00
CA MET A 295 -21.80 13.75 -10.69
C MET A 295 -22.81 13.27 -9.64
N LYS A 296 -23.09 11.95 -9.67
CA LYS A 296 -23.91 11.30 -8.64
C LYS A 296 -23.06 10.94 -7.45
N ASN A 297 -23.56 11.25 -6.24
CA ASN A 297 -22.92 10.84 -5.00
C ASN A 297 -23.82 9.89 -4.19
N ASP A 298 -23.32 8.73 -3.89
CA ASP A 298 -23.95 7.76 -2.99
C ASP A 298 -23.26 7.84 -1.61
N ALA A 299 -24.04 8.18 -0.60
CA ALA A 299 -23.51 8.39 0.74
C ALA A 299 -24.07 7.37 1.75
N LYS A 300 -23.19 6.83 2.60
CA LYS A 300 -23.54 5.95 3.71
C LYS A 300 -23.20 6.61 5.04
N VAL A 301 -24.17 6.64 5.96
CA VAL A 301 -23.94 6.96 7.37
C VAL A 301 -23.69 5.66 8.12
N ILE A 302 -22.58 5.58 8.82
CA ILE A 302 -22.20 4.44 9.65
C ILE A 302 -22.74 4.68 11.07
N THR A 303 -23.55 3.75 11.55
CA THR A 303 -24.08 3.80 12.93
C THR A 303 -23.06 3.23 13.93
N PRO A 304 -23.14 3.60 15.23
CA PRO A 304 -22.28 3.01 16.25
C PRO A 304 -22.37 1.48 16.32
N ASP A 305 -23.56 0.91 16.14
CA ASP A 305 -23.75 -0.54 16.17
C ASP A 305 -23.05 -1.20 14.97
N GLU A 306 -23.25 -0.67 13.76
CA GLU A 306 -22.53 -1.15 12.56
C GLU A 306 -21.01 -1.07 12.74
N TYR A 307 -20.50 0.00 13.35
CA TYR A 307 -19.08 0.16 13.63
C TYR A 307 -18.54 -0.99 14.50
N TRP A 308 -19.17 -1.23 15.65
CA TRP A 308 -18.68 -2.24 16.59
C TRP A 308 -18.89 -3.67 16.09
N ASP A 309 -19.99 -3.96 15.41
CA ASP A 309 -20.31 -5.29 14.89
C ASP A 309 -19.38 -5.69 13.75
N SER A 310 -18.84 -4.73 12.97
CA SER A 310 -17.95 -5.00 11.85
C SER A 310 -16.49 -5.28 12.22
N LEU A 311 -16.05 -4.96 13.45
CA LEU A 311 -14.64 -5.04 13.85
C LEU A 311 -14.03 -6.43 13.70
N SER A 312 -14.79 -7.49 13.98
CA SER A 312 -14.31 -8.87 13.83
C SER A 312 -14.04 -9.23 12.37
N ASP A 313 -14.93 -8.82 11.47
CA ASP A 313 -14.78 -9.07 10.03
C ASP A 313 -13.65 -8.26 9.46
N ILE A 314 -13.56 -6.96 9.82
CA ILE A 314 -12.46 -6.09 9.43
C ILE A 314 -11.12 -6.69 9.86
N GLN A 315 -11.01 -7.14 11.12
CA GLN A 315 -9.80 -7.75 11.63
C GLN A 315 -9.46 -9.07 10.89
N TYR A 316 -10.47 -9.86 10.52
CA TYR A 316 -10.26 -11.07 9.73
C TYR A 316 -9.66 -10.75 8.35
N TYR A 317 -10.20 -9.73 7.66
CA TYR A 317 -9.69 -9.33 6.34
C TYR A 317 -8.32 -8.64 6.42
N MET A 318 -8.02 -7.93 7.50
CA MET A 318 -6.73 -7.28 7.70
C MET A 318 -5.57 -8.27 7.91
N ASP A 319 -5.81 -9.52 8.32
CA ASP A 319 -4.82 -10.52 8.78
C ASP A 319 -4.07 -10.11 10.05
N GLU A 320 -3.69 -8.83 10.14
CA GLU A 320 -2.88 -8.25 11.22
C GLU A 320 -3.60 -7.03 11.82
N PRO A 321 -3.42 -6.75 13.12
CA PRO A 321 -4.03 -5.59 13.72
C PRO A 321 -3.43 -4.29 13.18
N VAL A 322 -4.29 -3.39 12.75
CA VAL A 322 -3.99 -1.99 12.45
C VAL A 322 -4.84 -1.12 13.34
N ALA A 323 -4.22 -0.20 14.09
CA ALA A 323 -4.95 0.61 15.06
C ALA A 323 -5.45 1.94 14.45
N ASP A 324 -5.70 1.98 13.16
CA ASP A 324 -6.30 3.11 12.47
C ASP A 324 -7.82 2.92 12.30
N PRO A 325 -8.66 3.76 12.95
CA PRO A 325 -10.11 3.67 12.84
C PRO A 325 -10.63 3.93 11.42
N ALA A 326 -9.84 4.55 10.54
CA ALA A 326 -10.21 4.77 9.14
C ALA A 326 -10.45 3.46 8.37
N ALA A 327 -9.89 2.33 8.83
CA ALA A 327 -10.15 1.02 8.25
C ALA A 327 -11.65 0.67 8.26
N VAL A 328 -12.39 1.07 9.32
CA VAL A 328 -13.84 0.84 9.40
C VAL A 328 -14.59 1.69 8.36
N ALA A 329 -14.23 2.95 8.24
CA ALA A 329 -14.83 3.84 7.22
C ALA A 329 -14.57 3.30 5.81
N LEU A 330 -13.35 2.88 5.50
CA LEU A 330 -12.97 2.29 4.20
C LEU A 330 -13.70 0.98 3.92
N TYR A 331 -13.92 0.14 4.93
CA TYR A 331 -14.69 -1.10 4.77
C TYR A 331 -16.12 -0.83 4.31
N PHE A 332 -16.81 0.11 4.97
CA PHE A 332 -18.18 0.48 4.59
C PHE A 332 -18.24 1.24 3.26
N LEU A 333 -17.28 2.12 3.02
CA LEU A 333 -17.15 2.83 1.74
C LEU A 333 -17.00 1.85 0.57
N SER A 334 -16.08 0.89 0.73
CA SER A 334 -15.86 -0.17 -0.25
C SER A 334 -17.10 -1.06 -0.44
N LYS A 335 -17.79 -1.38 0.66
CA LYS A 335 -19.02 -2.18 0.64
C LYS A 335 -20.16 -1.50 -0.10
N GLU A 336 -20.28 -0.17 0.00
CA GLU A 336 -21.26 0.59 -0.77
C GLU A 336 -20.89 0.67 -2.25
N ALA A 337 -19.61 0.96 -2.56
CA ALA A 337 -19.13 1.04 -3.93
C ALA A 337 -19.25 -0.29 -4.67
N ALA A 338 -18.90 -1.39 -4.03
CA ALA A 338 -18.95 -2.74 -4.61
C ALA A 338 -20.36 -3.20 -5.03
N LYS A 339 -21.42 -2.54 -4.57
CA LYS A 339 -22.80 -2.79 -5.04
C LYS A 339 -23.02 -2.35 -6.49
N LYS A 340 -22.15 -1.47 -7.01
CA LYS A 340 -22.33 -0.85 -8.33
C LYS A 340 -21.14 -1.04 -9.25
N VAL A 341 -19.90 -0.97 -8.71
CA VAL A 341 -18.66 -0.98 -9.49
C VAL A 341 -17.66 -1.98 -8.96
N LYS A 342 -16.66 -2.33 -9.77
CA LYS A 342 -15.53 -3.17 -9.38
C LYS A 342 -14.24 -2.38 -9.16
N VAL A 343 -14.21 -1.12 -9.61
CA VAL A 343 -13.02 -0.26 -9.56
C VAL A 343 -13.39 1.12 -9.03
N VAL A 344 -12.56 1.65 -8.13
CA VAL A 344 -12.69 3.02 -7.64
C VAL A 344 -11.33 3.72 -7.61
N LEU A 345 -11.35 5.03 -7.88
CA LEU A 345 -10.21 5.91 -7.67
C LEU A 345 -10.21 6.44 -6.24
N SER A 346 -9.03 6.53 -5.62
CA SER A 346 -8.82 7.07 -4.27
C SER A 346 -7.71 8.12 -4.27
N GLY A 347 -7.86 9.16 -3.44
CA GLY A 347 -6.91 10.27 -3.28
C GLY A 347 -5.68 9.95 -2.42
N GLU A 348 -5.49 8.71 -2.02
CA GLU A 348 -4.36 8.28 -1.17
C GLU A 348 -3.00 8.59 -1.80
N GLY A 349 -2.02 8.95 -0.97
CA GLY A 349 -0.65 9.23 -1.39
C GLY A 349 -0.36 10.69 -1.75
N SER A 350 -1.37 11.53 -1.86
CA SER A 350 -1.20 12.97 -2.13
C SER A 350 -0.39 13.66 -1.05
N ASP A 351 -0.77 13.48 0.20
CA ASP A 351 -0.12 14.12 1.36
C ASP A 351 1.37 13.75 1.47
N GLU A 352 1.71 12.49 1.23
CA GLU A 352 3.08 12.00 1.30
C GLU A 352 3.94 12.56 0.17
N LEU A 353 3.40 12.75 -1.02
CA LEU A 353 4.15 13.28 -2.16
C LEU A 353 4.26 14.80 -2.14
N PHE A 354 3.18 15.50 -1.81
CA PHE A 354 3.08 16.95 -1.90
C PHE A 354 3.11 17.67 -0.56
N GLY A 355 3.33 16.94 0.55
CA GLY A 355 3.53 17.57 1.87
C GLY A 355 2.26 18.08 2.52
N GLY A 356 1.08 17.48 2.23
CA GLY A 356 -0.23 17.99 2.68
C GLY A 356 -0.51 17.83 4.18
N TYR A 357 0.18 16.94 4.90
CA TYR A 357 -0.06 16.74 6.33
C TYR A 357 0.35 17.95 7.18
N ASN A 358 -0.55 18.42 8.04
CA ASN A 358 -0.26 19.49 8.98
C ASN A 358 1.01 19.26 9.82
N ILE A 359 1.35 18.00 10.11
CA ILE A 359 2.54 17.67 10.91
C ILE A 359 3.84 18.06 10.19
N TYR A 360 3.84 18.18 8.87
CA TYR A 360 5.00 18.59 8.08
C TYR A 360 5.31 20.08 8.25
N CYS A 361 4.34 20.89 8.68
CA CYS A 361 4.56 22.30 9.01
C CYS A 361 5.31 22.48 10.35
N GLU A 362 5.22 21.51 11.28
CA GLU A 362 5.79 21.65 12.64
C GLU A 362 7.30 21.97 12.67
N PRO A 363 8.16 21.36 11.83
CA PRO A 363 9.58 21.73 11.79
C PRO A 363 9.86 23.13 11.24
N LEU A 364 8.94 23.67 10.43
CA LEU A 364 9.06 25.00 9.80
C LEU A 364 8.61 26.12 10.74
N GLU A 365 7.83 25.80 11.78
CA GLU A 365 7.38 26.76 12.76
C GLU A 365 8.53 27.28 13.65
N HIS A 366 8.90 28.54 13.49
CA HIS A 366 9.88 29.20 14.32
C HIS A 366 9.27 29.65 15.65
N THR A 367 9.03 28.73 16.56
CA THR A 367 8.53 29.05 17.89
C THR A 367 9.63 29.61 18.78
N ALA A 368 9.24 30.47 19.75
CA ALA A 368 10.18 30.94 20.77
C ALA A 368 10.83 29.79 21.57
N PHE A 369 10.13 28.64 21.62
CA PHE A 369 10.63 27.42 22.26
C PHE A 369 11.86 26.84 21.56
N ASN A 370 11.99 27.00 20.25
CA ASN A 370 13.13 26.51 19.47
C ASN A 370 14.45 27.29 19.82
N LYS A 371 14.35 28.46 20.44
CA LYS A 371 15.51 29.21 20.96
C LYS A 371 16.08 28.62 22.25
N ILE A 372 15.34 27.75 22.93
CA ILE A 372 15.80 27.09 24.15
C ILE A 372 16.84 26.02 23.79
N PRO A 373 18.00 25.96 24.46
CA PRO A 373 19.02 24.94 24.22
C PRO A 373 18.46 23.51 24.35
N MET A 374 18.87 22.62 23.46
CA MET A 374 18.37 21.23 23.41
C MET A 374 18.44 20.47 24.74
N PRO A 375 19.49 20.58 25.59
CA PRO A 375 19.50 19.91 26.90
C PRO A 375 18.34 20.29 27.80
N ILE A 376 17.95 21.61 27.78
CA ILE A 376 16.81 22.09 28.55
C ILE A 376 15.51 21.57 27.98
N ARG A 377 15.35 21.61 26.65
CA ARG A 377 14.17 21.05 25.97
C ARG A 377 14.03 19.56 26.26
N ARG A 378 15.12 18.79 26.25
CA ARG A 378 15.12 17.36 26.62
C ARG A 378 14.66 17.14 28.07
N PHE A 379 15.13 17.97 28.99
CA PHE A 379 14.66 17.90 30.38
C PHE A 379 13.14 18.17 30.47
N MET A 380 12.64 19.21 29.79
CA MET A 380 11.22 19.56 29.77
C MET A 380 10.40 18.45 29.12
N GLY A 381 10.88 17.86 28.04
CA GLY A 381 10.24 16.72 27.37
C GLY A 381 10.13 15.49 28.28
N LYS A 382 11.21 15.12 28.95
CA LYS A 382 11.21 14.04 29.94
C LYS A 382 10.30 14.36 31.13
N PHE A 383 10.33 15.57 31.65
CA PHE A 383 9.40 16.00 32.69
C PHE A 383 7.95 15.86 32.25
N ALA A 384 7.62 16.27 31.02
CA ALA A 384 6.27 16.11 30.48
C ALA A 384 5.86 14.64 30.34
N GLU A 385 6.77 13.78 29.90
CA GLU A 385 6.52 12.34 29.78
C GLU A 385 6.26 11.66 31.14
N TYR A 386 7.07 12.01 32.16
CA TYR A 386 7.07 11.32 33.44
C TYR A 386 6.08 11.89 34.48
N CYS A 387 5.82 13.20 34.43
CA CYS A 387 5.10 13.92 35.48
C CYS A 387 3.73 14.45 35.04
N LEU A 388 3.49 14.66 33.72
CA LEU A 388 2.22 15.20 33.26
C LEU A 388 1.25 14.11 32.86
N PRO A 389 -0.06 14.21 33.22
CA PRO A 389 -1.09 13.24 32.83
C PRO A 389 -1.26 13.16 31.31
N ARG A 390 -1.68 11.98 30.79
CA ARG A 390 -2.16 11.86 29.41
C ARG A 390 -3.35 12.80 29.19
N GLY A 391 -3.42 13.42 28.03
CA GLY A 391 -4.47 14.39 27.68
C GLY A 391 -4.22 15.82 28.19
N MET A 392 -3.20 16.08 29.01
CA MET A 392 -2.89 17.45 29.40
C MET A 392 -2.42 18.26 28.19
N LYS A 393 -3.06 19.40 27.93
CA LYS A 393 -2.70 20.32 26.86
C LYS A 393 -1.22 20.76 26.97
N GLY A 394 -0.49 20.65 25.88
CA GLY A 394 0.95 20.99 25.83
C GLY A 394 1.91 19.84 26.18
N ARG A 395 1.45 18.72 26.77
CA ARG A 395 2.31 17.56 27.07
C ARG A 395 2.98 17.02 25.79
N GLY A 396 2.20 16.76 24.75
CA GLY A 396 2.71 16.26 23.49
C GLY A 396 3.71 17.22 22.83
N PHE A 397 3.43 18.52 22.87
CA PHE A 397 4.35 19.54 22.37
C PHE A 397 5.72 19.47 23.06
N LEU A 398 5.76 19.47 24.39
CA LEU A 398 7.01 19.39 25.15
C LEU A 398 7.78 18.10 24.87
N MET A 399 7.09 16.98 24.75
CA MET A 399 7.70 15.68 24.44
C MET A 399 8.32 15.67 23.04
N ARG A 400 7.61 16.19 22.03
CA ARG A 400 8.13 16.24 20.65
C ARG A 400 9.29 17.22 20.53
N HIS A 401 9.15 18.44 21.02
CA HIS A 401 10.20 19.48 20.95
C HIS A 401 11.41 19.19 21.86
N GLY A 402 11.31 18.25 22.80
CA GLY A 402 12.41 17.72 23.58
C GLY A 402 13.30 16.71 22.82
N LYS A 403 12.98 16.39 21.59
CA LYS A 403 13.69 15.45 20.71
C LYS A 403 14.10 16.14 19.41
N THR A 404 15.15 15.64 18.74
CA THR A 404 15.43 16.04 17.36
C THR A 404 14.40 15.41 16.42
N LEU A 405 14.38 15.84 15.16
CA LEU A 405 13.49 15.26 14.16
C LEU A 405 13.70 13.74 14.03
N GLU A 406 14.94 13.31 13.97
CA GLU A 406 15.33 11.92 13.81
C GLU A 406 15.09 11.06 15.06
N GLU A 407 14.93 11.68 16.24
CA GLU A 407 14.61 10.99 17.50
C GLU A 407 13.12 10.76 17.71
N ARG A 408 12.28 11.26 16.82
CA ARG A 408 10.82 11.12 16.87
C ARG A 408 10.29 10.59 15.55
N TYR A 409 9.23 9.79 15.63
CA TYR A 409 8.48 9.37 14.47
C TYR A 409 7.21 10.22 14.35
N PHE A 410 6.98 10.74 13.16
CA PHE A 410 5.80 11.54 12.83
C PHE A 410 4.86 10.70 11.99
N ALA A 411 4.09 9.84 12.62
CA ALA A 411 2.87 9.38 12.00
C ALA A 411 1.74 10.34 12.42
N ASN A 412 0.71 10.44 11.63
CA ASN A 412 -0.56 11.04 12.05
C ASN A 412 -1.22 10.27 13.21
N ALA A 413 -0.61 9.19 13.64
CA ALA A 413 -0.95 8.38 14.79
C ALA A 413 -0.84 9.19 16.11
N THR A 414 -1.97 9.59 16.64
CA THR A 414 -2.04 10.41 17.85
C THR A 414 -2.01 9.61 19.15
N ASN A 415 -2.27 8.30 19.10
CA ASN A 415 -2.52 7.48 20.29
C ASN A 415 -1.57 6.28 20.43
N ILE A 416 -0.31 6.45 20.07
CA ILE A 416 0.72 5.43 20.28
C ILE A 416 1.17 5.39 21.74
N PHE A 417 1.68 4.23 22.14
CA PHE A 417 2.34 4.10 23.45
C PHE A 417 3.74 4.69 23.40
N THR A 418 4.12 5.45 24.43
CA THR A 418 5.52 5.80 24.62
C THR A 418 6.32 4.50 24.92
N GLU A 419 7.62 4.50 24.65
CA GLU A 419 8.50 3.36 24.98
C GLU A 419 8.35 2.89 26.43
N ARG A 420 8.18 3.86 27.36
CA ARG A 420 7.95 3.56 28.79
C ARG A 420 6.62 2.88 29.06
N GLU A 421 5.57 3.27 28.37
CA GLU A 421 4.23 2.69 28.53
C GLU A 421 4.19 1.29 27.92
N ALA A 422 4.76 1.12 26.72
CA ALA A 422 4.90 -0.15 26.06
C ALA A 422 5.75 -1.13 26.90
N ALA A 423 6.84 -0.68 27.50
CA ALA A 423 7.68 -1.49 28.37
C ALA A 423 7.00 -2.01 29.64
N LYS A 424 5.84 -1.46 30.04
CA LYS A 424 5.03 -2.00 31.17
C LYS A 424 4.12 -3.14 30.74
N ILE A 425 3.80 -3.21 29.45
CA ILE A 425 2.88 -4.19 28.86
C ILE A 425 3.68 -5.36 28.31
N LEU A 426 4.82 -5.07 27.68
CA LEU A 426 5.64 -6.03 26.99
C LEU A 426 6.47 -6.88 27.97
N LYS A 427 6.71 -8.15 27.62
CA LYS A 427 7.65 -9.01 28.32
C LYS A 427 9.08 -8.43 28.24
N LYS A 428 9.92 -8.80 29.22
CA LYS A 428 11.32 -8.39 29.24
C LYS A 428 12.03 -8.89 27.98
N GLY A 429 12.54 -7.94 27.17
CA GLY A 429 13.21 -8.22 25.89
C GLY A 429 12.48 -7.68 24.68
N CYS A 430 11.15 -7.64 24.67
CA CYS A 430 10.35 -6.98 23.63
C CYS A 430 10.37 -5.47 23.88
N ARG A 431 11.06 -4.73 23.07
CA ARG A 431 11.14 -3.27 23.20
C ARG A 431 10.67 -2.62 21.89
N PRO A 432 9.87 -1.54 21.95
CA PRO A 432 9.59 -0.75 20.77
C PRO A 432 10.89 -0.10 20.29
N GLY A 433 11.32 -0.47 19.10
CA GLY A 433 12.56 0.02 18.49
C GLY A 433 12.31 1.15 17.50
N ILE A 434 11.61 2.25 17.91
CA ILE A 434 11.29 3.36 16.99
C ILE A 434 12.54 3.80 16.22
N GLN A 435 13.64 4.07 16.92
CA GLN A 435 14.87 4.51 16.27
C GLN A 435 15.57 3.42 15.47
N ASP A 436 15.40 2.15 15.83
CA ASP A 436 15.96 1.04 15.06
C ASP A 436 15.31 0.96 13.68
N VAL A 437 14.03 1.30 13.59
CA VAL A 437 13.28 1.35 12.33
C VAL A 437 13.54 2.66 11.56
N THR A 438 13.45 3.81 12.21
CA THR A 438 13.45 5.12 11.53
C THR A 438 14.85 5.64 11.21
N LYS A 439 15.85 5.34 12.05
CA LYS A 439 17.21 5.83 11.86
C LYS A 439 17.88 5.42 10.54
N PRO A 440 17.75 4.18 10.06
CA PRO A 440 18.27 3.81 8.75
C PRO A 440 17.68 4.65 7.61
N LEU A 441 16.38 4.98 7.67
CA LEU A 441 15.69 5.80 6.68
C LEU A 441 16.17 7.25 6.74
N TYR A 442 16.20 7.86 7.91
CA TYR A 442 16.72 9.23 8.09
C TYR A 442 18.18 9.37 7.65
N ASN A 443 19.00 8.34 7.83
CA ASN A 443 20.41 8.36 7.40
C ASN A 443 20.55 8.42 5.86
N ARG A 444 19.61 7.88 5.10
CA ARG A 444 19.63 7.94 3.63
C ARG A 444 19.37 9.36 3.10
N VAL A 445 18.58 10.14 3.84
CA VAL A 445 18.16 11.51 3.47
C VAL A 445 18.69 12.58 4.44
N LYS A 446 19.82 12.31 5.10
CA LYS A 446 20.39 13.18 6.13
C LYS A 446 20.70 14.61 5.67
N ASP A 447 20.96 14.78 4.38
CA ASP A 447 21.30 16.04 3.69
C ASP A 447 20.07 16.82 3.19
N LYS A 448 18.87 16.26 3.34
CA LYS A 448 17.62 16.89 2.91
C LYS A 448 17.05 17.79 4.01
N ASP A 449 16.14 18.68 3.63
CA ASP A 449 15.36 19.48 4.58
C ASP A 449 14.45 18.61 5.46
N ALA A 450 13.86 19.23 6.48
CA ALA A 450 13.09 18.51 7.50
C ALA A 450 11.80 17.88 6.94
N VAL A 451 11.11 18.56 6.04
CA VAL A 451 9.86 18.05 5.44
C VAL A 451 10.16 16.88 4.52
N THR A 452 11.14 17.02 3.63
CA THR A 452 11.58 15.93 2.74
C THR A 452 11.99 14.69 3.53
N LYS A 453 12.68 14.87 4.68
CA LYS A 453 13.01 13.75 5.58
C LYS A 453 11.76 13.04 6.10
N MET A 454 10.73 13.79 6.49
CA MET A 454 9.47 13.23 6.98
C MET A 454 8.71 12.52 5.87
N GLN A 455 8.56 13.15 4.70
CA GLN A 455 7.95 12.53 3.52
C GLN A 455 8.63 11.20 3.16
N TYR A 456 9.96 11.19 3.12
CA TYR A 456 10.73 9.98 2.82
C TYR A 456 10.46 8.85 3.82
N VAL A 457 10.38 9.16 5.10
CA VAL A 457 10.07 8.17 6.14
C VAL A 457 8.64 7.68 6.03
N ASP A 458 7.69 8.58 5.79
CA ASP A 458 6.27 8.23 5.67
C ASP A 458 5.99 7.41 4.41
N LEU A 459 6.66 7.68 3.30
CA LEU A 459 6.61 6.84 2.08
C LEU A 459 7.07 5.39 2.31
N HIS A 460 7.98 5.15 3.29
CA HIS A 460 8.49 3.82 3.59
C HIS A 460 7.74 3.11 4.73
N LEU A 461 7.07 3.85 5.59
CA LEU A 461 6.42 3.30 6.79
C LEU A 461 4.92 3.49 6.77
N TRP A 462 4.45 4.73 6.93
CA TRP A 462 3.04 5.08 7.06
C TRP A 462 2.24 4.71 5.82
N LEU A 463 2.70 5.14 4.66
CA LEU A 463 2.03 4.85 3.38
C LEU A 463 1.89 3.34 3.14
N VAL A 464 2.98 2.58 3.31
CA VAL A 464 3.02 1.16 2.97
C VAL A 464 2.25 0.28 3.96
N HIS A 465 2.48 0.51 5.26
CA HIS A 465 2.05 -0.42 6.31
C HIS A 465 0.74 -0.02 6.98
N ASP A 466 0.21 1.17 6.68
CA ASP A 466 -1.12 1.61 7.13
C ASP A 466 -2.01 1.98 5.93
N ILE A 467 -1.71 3.07 5.22
CA ILE A 467 -2.61 3.64 4.20
C ILE A 467 -2.92 2.62 3.09
N LEU A 468 -1.90 2.12 2.40
CA LEU A 468 -2.10 1.21 1.27
C LEU A 468 -2.57 -0.18 1.71
N MET A 469 -2.08 -0.65 2.87
CA MET A 469 -2.50 -1.93 3.40
C MET A 469 -4.00 -1.94 3.71
N LYS A 470 -4.51 -0.94 4.44
CA LYS A 470 -5.96 -0.85 4.71
C LYS A 470 -6.78 -0.58 3.46
N GLY A 471 -6.26 0.23 2.52
CA GLY A 471 -6.91 0.51 1.24
C GLY A 471 -7.15 -0.76 0.42
N ASP A 472 -6.10 -1.55 0.18
CA ASP A 472 -6.22 -2.83 -0.53
C ASP A 472 -7.07 -3.85 0.23
N LYS A 473 -6.81 -4.05 1.54
CA LYS A 473 -7.52 -5.07 2.33
C LYS A 473 -9.02 -4.77 2.45
N MET A 474 -9.41 -3.53 2.71
CA MET A 474 -10.82 -3.15 2.86
C MET A 474 -11.54 -3.11 1.52
N GLY A 475 -10.87 -2.68 0.46
CA GLY A 475 -11.36 -2.79 -0.91
C GLY A 475 -11.63 -4.24 -1.28
N MET A 476 -10.60 -5.06 -1.21
CA MET A 476 -10.67 -6.47 -1.62
C MET A 476 -11.55 -7.33 -0.71
N ALA A 477 -11.77 -6.97 0.56
CA ALA A 477 -12.77 -7.62 1.41
C ALA A 477 -14.19 -7.57 0.80
N ASN A 478 -14.42 -6.60 -0.09
CA ASN A 478 -15.67 -6.40 -0.81
C ASN A 478 -15.55 -6.66 -2.33
N SER A 479 -14.48 -7.31 -2.80
CA SER A 479 -14.21 -7.55 -4.22
C SER A 479 -14.18 -6.25 -5.04
N LEU A 480 -13.55 -5.21 -4.49
CA LEU A 480 -13.43 -3.88 -5.08
C LEU A 480 -11.95 -3.49 -5.21
N GLU A 481 -11.52 -3.17 -6.41
CA GLU A 481 -10.16 -2.68 -6.65
C GLU A 481 -10.06 -1.18 -6.42
N VAL A 482 -9.18 -0.78 -5.50
CA VAL A 482 -8.87 0.63 -5.23
C VAL A 482 -7.62 1.01 -6.02
N ARG A 483 -7.72 2.05 -6.83
CA ARG A 483 -6.64 2.65 -7.61
C ARG A 483 -6.27 4.01 -7.07
N VAL A 484 -4.98 4.34 -7.07
CA VAL A 484 -4.42 5.52 -6.37
C VAL A 484 -3.58 6.40 -7.32
N PRO A 485 -4.21 7.23 -8.16
CA PRO A 485 -3.52 7.97 -9.22
C PRO A 485 -2.41 8.92 -8.74
N PHE A 486 -2.43 9.39 -7.50
CA PHE A 486 -1.30 10.13 -6.94
C PHE A 486 -0.04 9.27 -6.82
N LEU A 487 -0.19 7.95 -6.60
CA LEU A 487 0.90 7.00 -6.50
C LEU A 487 1.25 6.39 -7.87
N ASP A 488 1.39 7.26 -8.85
CA ASP A 488 1.92 6.92 -10.15
C ASP A 488 3.42 7.23 -10.21
N ARG A 489 4.19 6.44 -10.95
CA ARG A 489 5.62 6.63 -11.09
C ARG A 489 5.99 8.03 -11.59
N GLU A 490 5.29 8.54 -12.60
CA GLU A 490 5.59 9.84 -13.19
C GLU A 490 5.17 11.00 -12.28
N VAL A 491 4.10 10.81 -11.49
CA VAL A 491 3.71 11.77 -10.45
C VAL A 491 4.80 11.85 -9.37
N LEU A 492 5.32 10.71 -8.93
CA LEU A 492 6.42 10.66 -7.96
C LEU A 492 7.69 11.33 -8.52
N GLU A 493 8.08 10.97 -9.76
CA GLU A 493 9.27 11.53 -10.40
C GLU A 493 9.20 13.07 -10.51
N LEU A 494 8.01 13.63 -10.79
CA LEU A 494 7.81 15.07 -10.72
C LEU A 494 7.88 15.62 -9.29
N ALA A 495 7.15 15.01 -8.35
CA ALA A 495 7.11 15.44 -6.95
C ALA A 495 8.49 15.45 -6.28
N GLU A 496 9.38 14.54 -6.65
CA GLU A 496 10.77 14.46 -6.18
C GLU A 496 11.62 15.65 -6.61
N THR A 497 11.27 16.29 -7.74
CA THR A 497 11.98 17.47 -8.23
C THR A 497 11.52 18.77 -7.58
N LEU A 498 10.29 18.83 -7.08
CA LEU A 498 9.70 20.06 -6.53
C LEU A 498 10.44 20.52 -5.27
N PRO A 499 10.78 21.84 -5.17
CA PRO A 499 11.36 22.41 -3.96
C PRO A 499 10.28 22.50 -2.87
N LEU A 500 10.74 22.61 -1.61
CA LEU A 500 9.83 22.70 -0.45
C LEU A 500 8.82 23.84 -0.55
N ASP A 501 9.19 24.98 -1.12
CA ASP A 501 8.32 26.15 -1.26
C ASP A 501 7.15 25.95 -2.23
N TYR A 502 7.13 24.82 -2.95
CA TYR A 502 6.07 24.46 -3.92
C TYR A 502 5.19 23.29 -3.43
N LYS A 503 5.45 22.82 -2.20
CA LYS A 503 4.73 21.71 -1.56
C LYS A 503 3.87 22.17 -0.39
#